data_14d08a0bbaee7d21ea585f1ebadccd03
#
_entry.id   14d08a0bbaee7d21ea585f1ebadccd03
#
_cell.length_a   1.000
_cell.length_b   1.000
_cell.length_c   1.000
_cell.angle_alpha   90.00
_cell.angle_beta   90.00
_cell.angle_gamma   90.00
#
_symmetry.space_group_name_H-M   'P 1'
#
loop_
_entity.id
_entity.type
_entity.pdbx_description
1 polymer ?
#
loop_
_entity_poly.entity_id
_entity_poly.type
_entity_poly.pdbx_seq_one_letter_code
_entity_poly.pdbx_strand_id
1 'polypeptide(L)'
;MPVAQRRAVPIVAAAALLAAIAPQAAAQVGGRPDVRALTRAYNASGQALFRDFSGGPGNIVFSPYSIGTAMAMVLAGTRGETEREMATALHQSLGRAQINDANASAIATLNGYDKSAVPPTCPAGLKLAGERCEGQPTAGGGCPFPASRNGESCVATPRFPPSAKLLVANALMLAGGEVAKNYAALLKDRYRAEVFERASLDTVNGWVRQRTEGKIEKILEKLSDVILINAVYFKSRWAIVFDKKLTKPEFFSLTRSRQEMVPTMLQRTNHAVVSRDGYRAIRLPYAVRSLAMVIALPNEVEGLGDVARRLDQDELAQMLSALRKQPMRPVSLMLPRFKTEYSADLKAVFQKAGMTLPFDARRSDFSGLTGLPPQSAPTAIDQIVHRAVIEVSEESTEAAAATAIGIRVTSAMPAQPLQFRVDRPFLYYLVDDATGAVLFQGRVVDPR
;
A
#
# COMPACT_ATOMS: atom_id res chain seq x y z
N MET A 1 77.09 -11.12 63.74
CA MET A 1 76.64 -10.67 62.37
C MET A 1 75.78 -11.80 61.84
N PRO A 2 74.48 -11.64 61.72
CA PRO A 2 73.55 -12.69 61.23
C PRO A 2 73.30 -12.62 59.80
N VAL A 3 73.28 -13.78 59.15
CA VAL A 3 73.00 -14.08 57.77
C VAL A 3 71.45 -14.03 57.49
N ALA A 4 71.01 -13.26 56.51
CA ALA A 4 69.63 -13.14 56.15
C ALA A 4 69.22 -14.34 55.27
N GLN A 5 68.26 -15.12 55.75
CA GLN A 5 67.56 -16.16 54.99
C GLN A 5 66.50 -15.53 54.06
N ARG A 6 66.67 -15.72 52.79
CA ARG A 6 65.60 -15.42 51.77
C ARG A 6 64.62 -16.58 51.73
N ARG A 7 63.34 -16.32 52.04
CA ARG A 7 62.21 -17.23 51.81
C ARG A 7 61.75 -17.18 50.35
N ALA A 8 61.72 -18.32 49.70
CA ALA A 8 61.12 -18.50 48.38
C ALA A 8 59.60 -18.60 48.50
N VAL A 9 58.91 -17.84 47.65
CA VAL A 9 57.45 -17.86 47.54
C VAL A 9 57.10 -18.77 46.38
N PRO A 10 56.23 -19.77 46.51
CA PRO A 10 55.82 -20.59 45.37
C PRO A 10 54.84 -19.84 44.48
N ILE A 11 55.11 -19.82 43.18
CA ILE A 11 54.21 -19.33 42.13
C ILE A 11 53.15 -20.41 41.86
N VAL A 12 51.89 -20.13 42.23
CA VAL A 12 50.73 -20.94 41.85
C VAL A 12 50.32 -20.51 40.46
N ALA A 13 50.50 -21.40 39.50
CA ALA A 13 50.00 -21.23 38.14
C ALA A 13 48.48 -21.47 38.12
N ALA A 14 47.71 -20.40 37.96
CA ALA A 14 46.27 -20.49 37.72
C ALA A 14 46.02 -20.79 36.22
N ALA A 15 45.61 -22.02 35.93
CA ALA A 15 45.10 -22.40 34.60
C ALA A 15 43.74 -21.78 34.41
N ALA A 16 43.65 -20.74 33.53
CA ALA A 16 42.38 -20.18 33.10
C ALA A 16 41.72 -21.13 32.11
N LEU A 17 40.65 -21.83 32.51
CA LEU A 17 39.70 -22.49 31.59
C LEU A 17 38.94 -21.41 30.81
N LEU A 18 39.30 -21.22 29.55
CA LEU A 18 38.45 -20.50 28.57
C LEU A 18 37.28 -21.43 28.18
N ALA A 19 36.16 -21.28 28.87
CA ALA A 19 34.90 -21.84 28.46
C ALA A 19 34.46 -21.07 27.18
N ALA A 20 34.49 -21.73 26.03
CA ALA A 20 33.90 -21.23 24.79
C ALA A 20 32.39 -21.12 25.01
N ILE A 21 31.92 -19.90 25.22
CA ILE A 21 30.47 -19.58 25.20
C ILE A 21 30.03 -19.63 23.71
N ALA A 22 29.49 -20.77 23.29
CA ALA A 22 28.72 -20.83 22.06
C ALA A 22 27.54 -19.86 22.19
N PRO A 23 27.26 -19.03 21.19
CA PRO A 23 26.07 -18.20 21.21
C PRO A 23 24.85 -19.13 21.21
N GLN A 24 24.20 -19.25 22.37
CA GLN A 24 22.87 -19.83 22.46
C GLN A 24 21.97 -18.97 21.56
N ALA A 25 21.47 -19.57 20.46
CA ALA A 25 20.37 -19.02 19.71
C ALA A 25 19.22 -18.82 20.70
N ALA A 26 18.98 -17.59 21.11
CA ALA A 26 17.83 -17.24 21.93
C ALA A 26 16.59 -17.67 21.16
N ALA A 27 15.89 -18.68 21.67
CA ALA A 27 14.55 -19.02 21.27
C ALA A 27 13.70 -17.76 21.45
N GLN A 28 13.30 -17.14 20.34
CA GLN A 28 12.50 -15.93 20.38
C GLN A 28 11.14 -16.27 20.98
N VAL A 29 10.92 -15.82 22.21
CA VAL A 29 9.61 -15.68 22.82
C VAL A 29 8.77 -14.83 21.87
N GLY A 30 7.62 -15.35 21.44
CA GLY A 30 6.76 -14.77 20.41
C GLY A 30 6.30 -13.34 20.72
N GLY A 31 7.13 -12.37 20.30
CA GLY A 31 6.75 -10.97 20.21
C GLY A 31 5.74 -10.75 19.10
N ARG A 32 4.89 -9.71 19.24
CA ARG A 32 3.99 -9.32 18.13
C ARG A 32 4.80 -9.06 16.86
N PRO A 33 4.32 -9.53 15.68
CA PRO A 33 5.01 -9.30 14.42
C PRO A 33 5.28 -7.80 14.18
N ASP A 34 6.52 -7.44 13.84
CA ASP A 34 6.88 -6.03 13.59
C ASP A 34 6.47 -5.61 12.17
N VAL A 35 5.16 -5.38 12.01
CA VAL A 35 4.57 -4.91 10.75
C VAL A 35 5.16 -3.56 10.33
N ARG A 36 5.53 -2.69 11.29
CA ARG A 36 6.07 -1.37 10.95
C ARG A 36 7.52 -1.43 10.45
N ALA A 37 8.34 -2.35 10.93
CA ALA A 37 9.67 -2.57 10.36
C ALA A 37 9.55 -3.10 8.93
N LEU A 38 8.66 -4.07 8.70
CA LEU A 38 8.38 -4.61 7.38
C LEU A 38 7.94 -3.52 6.40
N THR A 39 6.93 -2.73 6.76
CA THR A 39 6.37 -1.71 5.87
C THR A 39 7.31 -0.53 5.63
N ARG A 40 8.19 -0.20 6.60
CA ARG A 40 9.29 0.76 6.37
C ARG A 40 10.23 0.27 5.26
N ALA A 41 10.61 -1.01 5.26
CA ALA A 41 11.44 -1.59 4.20
C ALA A 41 10.73 -1.53 2.84
N TYR A 42 9.43 -1.87 2.79
CA TYR A 42 8.63 -1.78 1.58
C TYR A 42 8.50 -0.34 1.05
N ASN A 43 8.29 0.62 1.94
CA ASN A 43 8.24 2.03 1.57
C ASN A 43 9.58 2.53 1.02
N ALA A 44 10.71 2.10 1.63
CA ALA A 44 12.06 2.43 1.17
C ALA A 44 12.32 1.88 -0.24
N SER A 45 12.04 0.59 -0.45
CA SER A 45 12.13 -0.03 -1.78
C SER A 45 11.21 0.67 -2.78
N GLY A 46 10.00 1.07 -2.35
CA GLY A 46 9.06 1.83 -3.18
C GLY A 46 9.64 3.17 -3.64
N GLN A 47 10.33 3.92 -2.78
CA GLN A 47 10.97 5.18 -3.18
C GLN A 47 12.12 4.95 -4.18
N ALA A 48 12.88 3.87 -4.03
CA ALA A 48 13.92 3.49 -4.99
C ALA A 48 13.31 3.15 -6.36
N LEU A 49 12.24 2.34 -6.39
CA LEU A 49 11.51 1.99 -7.61
C LEU A 49 10.91 3.22 -8.29
N PHE A 50 10.32 4.14 -7.52
CA PHE A 50 9.72 5.36 -8.07
C PHE A 50 10.72 6.23 -8.80
N ARG A 51 11.95 6.34 -8.30
CA ARG A 51 13.02 7.08 -8.98
C ARG A 51 13.32 6.51 -10.37
N ASP A 52 13.37 5.19 -10.50
CA ASP A 52 13.60 4.55 -11.81
C ASP A 52 12.40 4.75 -12.76
N PHE A 53 11.17 4.53 -12.28
CA PHE A 53 9.96 4.72 -13.07
C PHE A 53 9.77 6.17 -13.51
N SER A 54 10.17 7.14 -12.68
CA SER A 54 10.01 8.57 -12.96
C SER A 54 10.83 9.06 -14.13
N GLY A 55 11.81 8.30 -14.62
CA GLY A 55 12.55 8.59 -15.86
C GLY A 55 11.71 8.44 -17.13
N GLY A 56 10.60 7.69 -17.10
CA GLY A 56 9.70 7.53 -18.24
C GLY A 56 8.63 8.63 -18.33
N PRO A 57 7.90 8.72 -19.47
CA PRO A 57 6.78 9.65 -19.63
C PRO A 57 5.51 9.16 -18.96
N GLY A 58 4.50 10.05 -18.86
CA GLY A 58 3.11 9.72 -18.51
C GLY A 58 2.85 9.54 -17.02
N ASN A 59 1.62 9.11 -16.74
CA ASN A 59 1.15 8.80 -15.39
C ASN A 59 1.77 7.50 -14.91
N ILE A 60 1.98 7.41 -13.60
CA ILE A 60 2.55 6.22 -12.94
C ILE A 60 1.67 5.88 -11.75
N VAL A 61 1.42 4.59 -11.56
CA VAL A 61 0.87 4.03 -10.33
C VAL A 61 1.52 2.68 -10.04
N PHE A 62 1.95 2.46 -8.83
CA PHE A 62 2.40 1.15 -8.36
C PHE A 62 2.16 1.02 -6.86
N SER A 63 2.31 -0.20 -6.35
CA SER A 63 2.09 -0.49 -4.94
C SER A 63 3.40 -0.94 -4.27
N PRO A 64 4.06 -0.07 -3.49
CA PRO A 64 5.22 -0.47 -2.67
C PRO A 64 4.90 -1.67 -1.77
N TYR A 65 3.73 -1.65 -1.13
CA TYR A 65 3.28 -2.74 -0.27
C TYR A 65 3.12 -4.07 -1.03
N SER A 66 2.44 -4.04 -2.19
CA SER A 66 2.14 -5.25 -2.96
C SER A 66 3.41 -5.85 -3.58
N ILE A 67 4.29 -5.01 -4.15
CA ILE A 67 5.60 -5.41 -4.68
C ILE A 67 6.47 -5.99 -3.55
N GLY A 68 6.54 -5.28 -2.40
CA GLY A 68 7.29 -5.74 -1.24
C GLY A 68 6.82 -7.11 -0.74
N THR A 69 5.50 -7.33 -0.67
CA THR A 69 4.90 -8.62 -0.31
C THR A 69 5.27 -9.71 -1.32
N ALA A 70 5.19 -9.42 -2.63
CA ALA A 70 5.56 -10.38 -3.68
C ALA A 70 7.06 -10.73 -3.62
N MET A 71 7.94 -9.75 -3.41
CA MET A 71 9.37 -10.00 -3.26
C MET A 71 9.71 -10.74 -1.97
N ALA A 72 8.96 -10.54 -0.89
CA ALA A 72 9.11 -11.30 0.34
C ALA A 72 8.71 -12.78 0.17
N MET A 73 7.74 -13.09 -0.70
CA MET A 73 7.44 -14.47 -1.09
C MET A 73 8.68 -15.14 -1.70
N VAL A 74 9.32 -14.48 -2.64
CA VAL A 74 10.54 -14.99 -3.29
C VAL A 74 11.67 -15.16 -2.27
N LEU A 75 11.90 -14.14 -1.44
CA LEU A 75 12.92 -14.16 -0.38
C LEU A 75 12.73 -15.35 0.58
N ALA A 76 11.48 -15.72 0.90
CA ALA A 76 11.19 -16.89 1.73
C ALA A 76 11.69 -18.21 1.11
N GLY A 77 11.79 -18.28 -0.23
CA GLY A 77 12.28 -19.43 -0.98
C GLY A 77 13.79 -19.45 -1.22
N THR A 78 14.49 -18.35 -0.95
CA THR A 78 15.94 -18.24 -1.16
C THR A 78 16.76 -18.66 0.06
N ARG A 79 18.07 -18.97 -0.16
CA ARG A 79 19.01 -19.32 0.90
C ARG A 79 20.37 -18.66 0.62
N GLY A 80 21.21 -18.67 1.63
CA GLY A 80 22.62 -18.31 1.52
C GLY A 80 22.86 -16.87 1.05
N GLU A 81 23.67 -16.72 0.03
CA GLU A 81 24.05 -15.41 -0.52
C GLU A 81 22.90 -14.76 -1.29
N THR A 82 22.08 -15.54 -1.99
CA THR A 82 20.89 -15.05 -2.68
C THR A 82 19.89 -14.39 -1.69
N GLU A 83 19.66 -15.02 -0.54
CA GLU A 83 18.82 -14.45 0.52
C GLU A 83 19.39 -13.12 1.04
N ARG A 84 20.71 -13.06 1.28
CA ARG A 84 21.36 -11.84 1.79
C ARG A 84 21.32 -10.69 0.79
N GLU A 85 21.60 -10.96 -0.48
CA GLU A 85 21.54 -9.96 -1.53
C GLU A 85 20.11 -9.41 -1.69
N MET A 86 19.12 -10.30 -1.74
CA MET A 86 17.70 -9.87 -1.79
C MET A 86 17.29 -9.06 -0.57
N ALA A 87 17.62 -9.51 0.63
CA ALA A 87 17.27 -8.79 1.86
C ALA A 87 17.87 -7.38 1.85
N THR A 88 19.11 -7.23 1.41
CA THR A 88 19.81 -5.94 1.30
C THR A 88 19.12 -5.03 0.28
N ALA A 89 18.87 -5.52 -0.95
CA ALA A 89 18.21 -4.75 -2.01
C ALA A 89 16.78 -4.35 -1.65
N LEU A 90 16.10 -5.14 -0.83
CA LEU A 90 14.75 -4.88 -0.33
C LEU A 90 14.73 -4.11 1.00
N HIS A 91 15.87 -3.60 1.48
CA HIS A 91 16.01 -2.89 2.75
C HIS A 91 15.46 -3.65 3.97
N GLN A 92 15.47 -4.99 3.95
CA GLN A 92 14.94 -5.81 5.03
C GLN A 92 15.89 -5.86 6.21
N SER A 93 15.37 -5.50 7.39
CA SER A 93 16.08 -5.62 8.66
C SER A 93 15.60 -6.80 9.52
N LEU A 94 14.49 -7.43 9.12
CA LEU A 94 13.89 -8.57 9.81
C LEU A 94 14.44 -9.88 9.25
N GLY A 95 14.54 -10.89 10.09
CA GLY A 95 14.84 -12.25 9.63
C GLY A 95 13.65 -12.87 8.90
N ARG A 96 13.90 -13.87 8.04
CA ARG A 96 12.89 -14.50 7.17
C ARG A 96 11.60 -14.92 7.88
N ALA A 97 11.68 -15.56 9.05
CA ALA A 97 10.50 -15.95 9.81
C ALA A 97 9.67 -14.74 10.26
N GLN A 98 10.35 -13.68 10.73
CA GLN A 98 9.72 -12.44 11.14
C GLN A 98 9.06 -11.71 9.95
N ILE A 99 9.69 -11.73 8.77
CA ILE A 99 9.12 -11.19 7.52
C ILE A 99 7.82 -11.92 7.18
N ASN A 100 7.79 -13.26 7.25
CA ASN A 100 6.61 -14.07 6.96
C ASN A 100 5.47 -13.75 7.94
N ASP A 101 5.75 -13.67 9.23
CA ASP A 101 4.75 -13.39 10.26
C ASP A 101 4.24 -11.94 10.18
N ALA A 102 5.11 -10.98 9.89
CA ALA A 102 4.74 -9.58 9.71
C ALA A 102 3.87 -9.40 8.44
N ASN A 103 4.16 -10.10 7.34
CA ASN A 103 3.30 -10.11 6.16
C ASN A 103 1.93 -10.69 6.45
N ALA A 104 1.85 -11.85 7.11
CA ALA A 104 0.57 -12.45 7.47
C ALA A 104 -0.28 -11.49 8.32
N SER A 105 0.34 -10.80 9.29
CA SER A 105 -0.33 -9.81 10.14
C SER A 105 -0.79 -8.57 9.35
N ALA A 106 0.06 -8.03 8.44
CA ALA A 106 -0.29 -6.90 7.59
C ALA A 106 -1.47 -7.25 6.65
N ILE A 107 -1.40 -8.42 5.99
CA ILE A 107 -2.46 -8.94 5.12
C ILE A 107 -3.78 -9.10 5.90
N ALA A 108 -3.74 -9.66 7.11
CA ALA A 108 -4.92 -9.83 7.95
C ALA A 108 -5.54 -8.47 8.32
N THR A 109 -4.71 -7.48 8.67
CA THR A 109 -5.16 -6.12 8.99
C THR A 109 -5.85 -5.47 7.80
N LEU A 110 -5.23 -5.47 6.63
CA LEU A 110 -5.74 -4.81 5.43
C LEU A 110 -7.02 -5.51 4.90
N ASN A 111 -7.07 -6.84 4.92
CA ASN A 111 -8.27 -7.59 4.55
C ASN A 111 -9.41 -7.40 5.55
N GLY A 112 -9.08 -7.14 6.81
CA GLY A 112 -10.05 -6.80 7.85
C GLY A 112 -10.84 -5.51 7.59
N TYR A 113 -10.38 -4.66 6.66
CA TYR A 113 -11.10 -3.44 6.24
C TYR A 113 -12.25 -3.72 5.28
N ASP A 114 -12.26 -4.87 4.61
CA ASP A 114 -13.40 -5.27 3.77
C ASP A 114 -14.60 -5.65 4.62
N LYS A 115 -15.59 -4.77 4.63
CA LYS A 115 -16.89 -4.95 5.28
C LYS A 115 -18.03 -5.04 4.27
N SER A 116 -17.73 -5.30 3.00
CA SER A 116 -18.74 -5.36 1.93
C SER A 116 -19.81 -6.43 2.16
N ALA A 117 -19.47 -7.49 2.88
CA ALA A 117 -20.42 -8.55 3.26
C ALA A 117 -21.29 -8.18 4.48
N VAL A 118 -20.96 -7.09 5.20
CA VAL A 118 -21.74 -6.65 6.37
C VAL A 118 -22.94 -5.85 5.88
N PRO A 119 -24.18 -6.25 6.18
CA PRO A 119 -25.34 -5.52 5.71
C PRO A 119 -25.39 -4.11 6.28
N PRO A 120 -25.97 -3.16 5.54
CA PRO A 120 -26.17 -1.81 6.05
C PRO A 120 -27.16 -1.79 7.21
N THR A 121 -27.03 -0.81 8.06
CA THR A 121 -27.94 -0.59 9.20
C THR A 121 -28.90 0.54 8.91
N CYS A 122 -30.12 0.40 9.38
CA CYS A 122 -31.12 1.44 9.35
C CYS A 122 -31.18 2.22 10.69
N PRO A 123 -31.64 3.49 10.67
CA PRO A 123 -32.01 4.21 11.89
C PRO A 123 -33.04 3.41 12.70
N ALA A 124 -33.06 3.64 14.02
CA ALA A 124 -33.98 2.97 14.92
C ALA A 124 -35.44 3.16 14.44
N GLY A 125 -36.22 2.06 14.45
CA GLY A 125 -37.61 2.05 13.99
C GLY A 125 -37.81 1.89 12.48
N LEU A 126 -36.75 1.85 11.68
CA LEU A 126 -36.84 1.57 10.25
C LEU A 126 -36.18 0.23 9.91
N LYS A 127 -36.67 -0.41 8.85
CA LYS A 127 -36.13 -1.66 8.32
C LYS A 127 -35.61 -1.44 6.90
N LEU A 128 -34.62 -2.24 6.51
CA LEU A 128 -34.10 -2.21 5.15
C LEU A 128 -35.14 -2.79 4.19
N ALA A 129 -35.55 -1.98 3.19
CA ALA A 129 -36.45 -2.34 2.12
C ALA A 129 -35.77 -1.99 0.79
N GLY A 130 -35.16 -2.97 0.12
CA GLY A 130 -34.32 -2.76 -1.04
C GLY A 130 -33.11 -1.87 -0.71
N GLU A 131 -32.99 -0.73 -1.38
CA GLU A 131 -31.88 0.22 -1.20
C GLU A 131 -32.17 1.33 -0.16
N ARG A 132 -33.29 1.29 0.54
CA ARG A 132 -33.74 2.31 1.49
C ARG A 132 -34.12 1.71 2.83
N CYS A 133 -34.09 2.53 3.87
CA CYS A 133 -34.66 2.22 5.16
C CYS A 133 -36.07 2.79 5.22
N GLU A 134 -37.07 1.97 5.48
CA GLU A 134 -38.47 2.35 5.53
C GLU A 134 -39.10 1.95 6.86
N GLY A 135 -40.08 2.73 7.32
CA GLY A 135 -40.83 2.45 8.53
C GLY A 135 -42.01 3.40 8.72
N GLN A 136 -42.81 3.12 9.73
CA GLN A 136 -43.95 3.96 10.07
C GLN A 136 -43.51 5.23 10.85
N PRO A 137 -44.24 6.33 10.74
CA PRO A 137 -44.07 7.48 11.63
C PRO A 137 -44.21 7.08 13.11
N THR A 138 -43.54 7.81 13.99
CA THR A 138 -43.72 7.63 15.44
C THR A 138 -45.15 7.96 15.87
N ALA A 139 -45.54 7.58 17.08
CA ALA A 139 -46.87 7.89 17.64
C ALA A 139 -47.25 9.39 17.61
N GLY A 140 -46.26 10.30 17.57
CA GLY A 140 -46.43 11.72 17.38
C GLY A 140 -46.46 12.19 15.91
N GLY A 141 -46.52 11.26 14.92
CA GLY A 141 -46.62 11.56 13.51
C GLY A 141 -45.32 12.03 12.86
N GLY A 142 -44.21 12.12 13.59
CA GLY A 142 -42.87 12.46 13.07
C GLY A 142 -42.07 11.27 12.60
N CYS A 143 -41.04 11.50 11.81
CA CYS A 143 -40.07 10.47 11.46
C CYS A 143 -38.86 10.47 12.40
N PRO A 144 -38.32 9.29 12.78
CA PRO A 144 -37.12 9.25 13.59
C PRO A 144 -35.92 9.83 12.80
N PHE A 145 -35.14 10.70 13.45
CA PHE A 145 -33.94 11.27 12.80
C PHE A 145 -32.93 10.18 12.40
N PRO A 146 -32.33 10.20 11.21
CA PRO A 146 -32.37 11.27 10.18
C PRO A 146 -33.40 11.00 9.05
N ALA A 147 -34.44 10.19 9.28
CA ALA A 147 -35.46 9.90 8.27
C ALA A 147 -36.32 11.11 7.92
N SER A 148 -36.75 11.19 6.67
CA SER A 148 -37.72 12.16 6.16
C SER A 148 -39.01 11.44 5.80
N ARG A 149 -40.13 12.23 5.83
CA ARG A 149 -41.43 11.71 5.44
C ARG A 149 -41.53 11.58 3.92
N ASN A 150 -42.02 10.45 3.46
CA ASN A 150 -42.35 10.18 2.07
C ASN A 150 -43.74 9.53 2.03
N GLY A 151 -44.78 10.33 1.76
CA GLY A 151 -46.17 9.87 1.84
C GLY A 151 -46.51 9.49 3.30
N GLU A 152 -47.00 8.27 3.49
CA GLU A 152 -47.37 7.72 4.81
C GLU A 152 -46.19 7.07 5.55
N SER A 153 -45.04 6.91 4.90
CA SER A 153 -43.86 6.24 5.45
C SER A 153 -42.72 7.21 5.79
N CYS A 154 -41.88 6.80 6.70
CA CYS A 154 -40.57 7.44 6.96
C CYS A 154 -39.50 6.72 6.16
N VAL A 155 -38.67 7.48 5.46
CA VAL A 155 -37.60 6.95 4.60
C VAL A 155 -36.24 7.53 4.99
N ALA A 156 -35.22 6.69 5.07
CA ALA A 156 -33.85 7.09 5.30
C ALA A 156 -32.88 6.31 4.42
N THR A 157 -31.70 6.86 4.22
CA THR A 157 -30.61 6.16 3.56
C THR A 157 -29.98 5.15 4.53
N PRO A 158 -29.77 3.90 4.12
CA PRO A 158 -29.06 2.91 4.93
C PRO A 158 -27.63 3.37 5.24
N ARG A 159 -27.14 3.03 6.42
CA ARG A 159 -25.74 3.30 6.81
C ARG A 159 -24.90 2.09 6.51
N PHE A 160 -24.04 2.17 5.54
CA PHE A 160 -23.05 1.17 5.24
C PHE A 160 -21.86 1.30 6.22
N PRO A 161 -21.31 0.18 6.70
CA PRO A 161 -20.10 0.24 7.51
C PRO A 161 -18.94 0.81 6.68
N PRO A 162 -17.99 1.52 7.32
CA PRO A 162 -16.75 1.89 6.66
C PRO A 162 -16.05 0.66 6.10
N SER A 163 -15.82 0.64 4.79
CA SER A 163 -15.23 -0.50 4.10
C SER A 163 -14.17 -0.05 3.11
N ALA A 164 -13.14 -0.86 2.96
CA ALA A 164 -12.13 -0.73 1.93
C ALA A 164 -11.67 -2.11 1.47
N LYS A 165 -11.56 -2.28 0.15
CA LYS A 165 -10.99 -3.48 -0.45
C LYS A 165 -9.63 -3.15 -1.04
N LEU A 166 -8.63 -3.92 -0.64
CA LEU A 166 -7.35 -4.00 -1.33
C LEU A 166 -7.31 -5.36 -2.05
N LEU A 167 -7.59 -5.35 -3.34
CA LEU A 167 -7.60 -6.56 -4.17
C LEU A 167 -6.17 -6.81 -4.64
N VAL A 168 -5.54 -7.83 -4.08
CA VAL A 168 -4.16 -8.22 -4.43
C VAL A 168 -4.18 -9.63 -5.01
N ALA A 169 -3.56 -9.79 -6.17
CA ALA A 169 -3.32 -11.06 -6.81
C ALA A 169 -1.79 -11.29 -6.86
N ASN A 170 -1.28 -11.99 -5.87
CA ASN A 170 0.11 -12.44 -5.80
C ASN A 170 0.19 -13.90 -6.18
N ALA A 171 1.06 -14.25 -7.14
CA ALA A 171 1.30 -15.63 -7.51
C ALA A 171 2.74 -15.86 -7.96
N LEU A 172 3.17 -17.08 -7.80
CA LEU A 172 4.38 -17.62 -8.41
C LEU A 172 3.96 -18.61 -9.49
N MET A 173 4.47 -18.43 -10.71
CA MET A 173 4.25 -19.36 -11.81
C MET A 173 5.56 -20.03 -12.20
N LEU A 174 5.53 -21.36 -12.37
CA LEU A 174 6.61 -22.17 -12.90
C LEU A 174 6.10 -22.89 -14.16
N ALA A 175 6.81 -22.73 -15.29
CA ALA A 175 6.51 -23.45 -16.51
C ALA A 175 6.98 -24.91 -16.44
N GLY A 176 8.03 -25.16 -15.68
CA GLY A 176 8.59 -26.49 -15.41
C GLY A 176 9.02 -26.65 -13.96
N GLY A 177 9.26 -27.89 -13.54
CA GLY A 177 9.62 -28.19 -12.15
C GLY A 177 8.41 -28.23 -11.20
N GLU A 178 8.70 -28.42 -9.92
CA GLU A 178 7.72 -28.49 -8.84
C GLU A 178 8.18 -27.60 -7.69
N VAL A 179 7.21 -27.04 -6.98
CA VAL A 179 7.44 -26.25 -5.78
C VAL A 179 7.38 -27.17 -4.55
N ALA A 180 8.30 -27.00 -3.63
CA ALA A 180 8.27 -27.75 -2.38
C ALA A 180 6.97 -27.54 -1.63
N LYS A 181 6.32 -28.61 -1.18
CA LYS A 181 5.00 -28.57 -0.52
C LYS A 181 4.94 -27.61 0.68
N ASN A 182 6.01 -27.61 1.48
CA ASN A 182 6.12 -26.70 2.63
C ASN A 182 6.20 -25.23 2.22
N TYR A 183 6.85 -24.94 1.09
CA TYR A 183 6.93 -23.58 0.56
C TYR A 183 5.60 -23.14 -0.07
N ALA A 184 4.94 -24.01 -0.84
CA ALA A 184 3.60 -23.73 -1.37
C ALA A 184 2.58 -23.46 -0.23
N ALA A 185 2.64 -24.27 0.84
CA ALA A 185 1.81 -24.04 2.03
C ALA A 185 2.14 -22.68 2.69
N LEU A 186 3.43 -22.34 2.83
CA LEU A 186 3.85 -21.02 3.35
C LEU A 186 3.26 -19.86 2.54
N LEU A 187 3.32 -19.93 1.19
CA LEU A 187 2.78 -18.88 0.31
C LEU A 187 1.27 -18.73 0.50
N LYS A 188 0.55 -19.84 0.55
CA LYS A 188 -0.90 -19.84 0.76
C LYS A 188 -1.27 -19.26 2.13
N ASP A 189 -0.62 -19.71 3.20
CA ASP A 189 -1.01 -19.42 4.58
C ASP A 189 -0.56 -18.01 5.02
N ARG A 190 0.66 -17.60 4.65
CA ARG A 190 1.25 -16.33 5.11
C ARG A 190 1.05 -15.19 4.13
N TYR A 191 0.95 -15.48 2.83
CA TYR A 191 0.89 -14.46 1.77
C TYR A 191 -0.43 -14.45 1.00
N ARG A 192 -1.31 -15.46 1.22
CA ARG A 192 -2.54 -15.67 0.45
C ARG A 192 -2.29 -15.69 -1.05
N ALA A 193 -1.12 -16.18 -1.43
CA ALA A 193 -0.66 -16.25 -2.80
C ALA A 193 -0.96 -17.61 -3.41
N GLU A 194 -1.05 -17.64 -4.74
CA GLU A 194 -1.24 -18.85 -5.53
C GLU A 194 0.08 -19.33 -6.12
N VAL A 195 0.18 -20.62 -6.34
CA VAL A 195 1.29 -21.24 -7.07
C VAL A 195 0.72 -21.92 -8.31
N PHE A 196 1.23 -21.54 -9.48
CA PHE A 196 0.87 -22.14 -10.75
C PHE A 196 2.02 -22.98 -11.29
N GLU A 197 1.81 -24.27 -11.39
CA GLU A 197 2.72 -25.21 -12.03
C GLU A 197 2.17 -25.60 -13.40
N ARG A 198 2.93 -25.33 -14.47
CA ARG A 198 2.56 -25.65 -15.86
C ARG A 198 1.20 -25.07 -16.32
N ALA A 199 0.82 -23.92 -15.80
CA ALA A 199 -0.42 -23.27 -16.16
C ALA A 199 -0.34 -22.56 -17.52
N SER A 200 -1.48 -22.44 -18.21
CA SER A 200 -1.60 -21.67 -19.44
C SER A 200 -1.71 -20.15 -19.15
N LEU A 201 -1.45 -19.33 -20.17
CA LEU A 201 -1.68 -17.89 -20.11
C LEU A 201 -3.13 -17.55 -19.72
N ASP A 202 -4.11 -18.25 -20.31
CA ASP A 202 -5.52 -18.02 -20.06
C ASP A 202 -5.89 -18.34 -18.61
N THR A 203 -5.33 -19.43 -18.07
CA THR A 203 -5.53 -19.77 -16.64
C THR A 203 -5.04 -18.67 -15.73
N VAL A 204 -3.83 -18.19 -15.94
CA VAL A 204 -3.21 -17.15 -15.09
C VAL A 204 -3.93 -15.81 -15.26
N ASN A 205 -4.18 -15.36 -16.50
CA ASN A 205 -4.88 -14.12 -16.76
C ASN A 205 -6.35 -14.17 -16.26
N GLY A 206 -7.04 -15.30 -16.41
CA GLY A 206 -8.38 -15.53 -15.89
C GLY A 206 -8.43 -15.43 -14.37
N TRP A 207 -7.45 -16.00 -13.68
CA TRP A 207 -7.33 -15.91 -12.22
C TRP A 207 -7.07 -14.46 -11.76
N VAL A 208 -6.16 -13.71 -12.42
CA VAL A 208 -5.93 -12.29 -12.11
C VAL A 208 -7.18 -11.47 -12.31
N ARG A 209 -7.91 -11.68 -13.43
CA ARG A 209 -9.20 -11.02 -13.70
C ARG A 209 -10.19 -11.26 -12.56
N GLN A 210 -10.34 -12.50 -12.12
CA GLN A 210 -11.22 -12.85 -11.01
C GLN A 210 -10.80 -12.20 -9.71
N ARG A 211 -9.51 -12.25 -9.36
CA ARG A 211 -8.96 -11.66 -8.12
C ARG A 211 -9.06 -10.15 -8.07
N THR A 212 -9.09 -9.49 -9.21
CA THR A 212 -9.18 -8.03 -9.32
C THR A 212 -10.58 -7.55 -9.70
N GLU A 213 -11.62 -8.40 -9.58
CA GLU A 213 -13.02 -8.08 -9.93
C GLU A 213 -13.14 -7.49 -11.35
N GLY A 214 -12.36 -8.00 -12.32
CA GLY A 214 -12.34 -7.55 -13.71
C GLY A 214 -11.58 -6.24 -13.96
N LYS A 215 -10.97 -5.64 -12.93
CA LYS A 215 -10.23 -4.36 -13.10
C LYS A 215 -8.89 -4.53 -13.81
N ILE A 216 -8.32 -5.74 -13.77
CA ILE A 216 -7.13 -6.12 -14.52
C ILE A 216 -7.47 -7.36 -15.34
N GLU A 217 -7.68 -7.16 -16.64
CA GLU A 217 -8.12 -8.24 -17.52
C GLU A 217 -6.99 -9.18 -17.93
N LYS A 218 -5.77 -8.64 -18.08
CA LYS A 218 -4.60 -9.37 -18.55
C LYS A 218 -3.36 -8.85 -17.86
N ILE A 219 -2.47 -9.76 -17.43
CA ILE A 219 -1.19 -9.40 -16.80
C ILE A 219 0.01 -9.99 -17.55
N LEU A 220 -0.15 -11.16 -18.17
CA LEU A 220 0.89 -11.83 -18.96
C LEU A 220 0.56 -11.81 -20.43
N GLU A 221 1.59 -11.50 -21.27
CA GLU A 221 1.54 -11.60 -22.73
C GLU A 221 2.17 -12.92 -23.21
N LYS A 222 3.16 -13.43 -22.49
CA LYS A 222 3.90 -14.64 -22.78
C LYS A 222 4.29 -15.35 -21.49
N LEU A 223 4.57 -16.66 -21.59
CA LEU A 223 5.11 -17.45 -20.48
C LEU A 223 6.63 -17.45 -20.54
N SER A 224 7.27 -17.57 -19.40
CA SER A 224 8.67 -17.91 -19.18
C SER A 224 8.78 -18.88 -18.01
N ASP A 225 9.99 -19.35 -17.70
CA ASP A 225 10.15 -20.47 -16.77
C ASP A 225 9.69 -20.16 -15.35
N VAL A 226 10.07 -18.98 -14.82
CA VAL A 226 9.65 -18.54 -13.47
C VAL A 226 9.18 -17.10 -13.52
N ILE A 227 7.90 -16.90 -13.23
CA ILE A 227 7.27 -15.56 -13.22
C ILE A 227 6.69 -15.26 -11.85
N LEU A 228 7.10 -14.13 -11.28
CA LEU A 228 6.41 -13.53 -10.14
C LEU A 228 5.33 -12.58 -10.64
N ILE A 229 4.10 -12.84 -10.24
CA ILE A 229 2.91 -12.09 -10.65
C ILE A 229 2.41 -11.26 -9.47
N ASN A 230 2.23 -9.97 -9.73
CA ASN A 230 1.71 -9.04 -8.75
C ASN A 230 0.72 -8.07 -9.41
N ALA A 231 -0.55 -8.21 -9.10
CA ALA A 231 -1.61 -7.32 -9.55
C ALA A 231 -2.34 -6.72 -8.37
N VAL A 232 -2.67 -5.43 -8.43
CA VAL A 232 -3.29 -4.74 -7.31
C VAL A 232 -4.29 -3.68 -7.75
N TYR A 233 -5.42 -3.64 -7.06
CA TYR A 233 -6.46 -2.64 -7.23
C TYR A 233 -7.02 -2.24 -5.86
N PHE A 234 -7.35 -0.97 -5.70
CA PHE A 234 -7.91 -0.43 -4.46
C PHE A 234 -9.29 0.17 -4.67
N LYS A 235 -10.19 -0.11 -3.73
CA LYS A 235 -11.55 0.41 -3.70
C LYS A 235 -11.92 0.85 -2.29
N SER A 236 -12.27 2.13 -2.11
CA SER A 236 -12.80 2.66 -0.85
C SER A 236 -13.55 3.96 -1.10
N ARG A 237 -14.46 4.33 -0.20
CA ARG A 237 -15.16 5.62 -0.22
C ARG A 237 -14.37 6.68 0.54
N TRP A 238 -14.47 7.92 0.09
CA TRP A 238 -13.99 9.05 0.88
C TRP A 238 -14.74 9.14 2.22
N ALA A 239 -14.08 9.61 3.26
CA ALA A 239 -14.75 9.93 4.53
C ALA A 239 -15.85 10.99 4.34
N ILE A 240 -15.58 11.94 3.47
CA ILE A 240 -16.53 12.95 3.00
C ILE A 240 -16.48 12.89 1.47
N VAL A 241 -17.55 12.49 0.83
CA VAL A 241 -17.64 12.38 -0.64
C VAL A 241 -17.70 13.78 -1.28
N PHE A 242 -17.24 13.87 -2.52
CA PHE A 242 -17.43 15.07 -3.33
C PHE A 242 -18.85 15.09 -3.90
N ASP A 243 -19.46 16.27 -3.97
CA ASP A 243 -20.77 16.43 -4.63
C ASP A 243 -20.57 16.44 -6.16
N LYS A 244 -21.13 15.44 -6.85
CA LYS A 244 -21.08 15.34 -8.30
C LYS A 244 -21.58 16.58 -9.04
N LYS A 245 -22.53 17.31 -8.44
CA LYS A 245 -23.09 18.56 -9.01
C LYS A 245 -22.09 19.70 -9.01
N LEU A 246 -21.07 19.63 -8.15
CA LEU A 246 -20.01 20.64 -8.04
C LEU A 246 -18.80 20.32 -8.91
N THR A 247 -18.75 19.13 -9.54
CA THR A 247 -17.71 18.78 -10.51
C THR A 247 -17.90 19.56 -11.80
N LYS A 248 -16.88 20.30 -12.20
CA LYS A 248 -16.89 21.15 -13.40
C LYS A 248 -15.58 20.99 -14.17
N PRO A 249 -15.59 21.26 -15.49
CA PRO A 249 -14.36 21.40 -16.25
C PRO A 249 -13.54 22.59 -15.72
N GLU A 250 -12.26 22.35 -15.40
CA GLU A 250 -11.30 23.37 -14.94
C GLU A 250 -9.98 23.18 -15.68
N PHE A 251 -9.20 24.25 -15.80
CA PHE A 251 -7.89 24.17 -16.42
C PHE A 251 -6.90 23.37 -15.57
N PHE A 252 -6.19 22.45 -16.21
CA PHE A 252 -5.06 21.72 -15.66
C PHE A 252 -3.82 22.02 -16.53
N SER A 253 -2.76 22.53 -15.94
CA SER A 253 -1.53 22.90 -16.63
C SER A 253 -0.65 21.68 -16.79
N LEU A 254 -0.58 21.09 -17.99
CA LEU A 254 0.33 19.99 -18.30
C LEU A 254 1.78 20.47 -18.30
N THR A 255 2.00 21.69 -18.87
CA THR A 255 3.26 22.44 -18.85
C THR A 255 2.94 23.93 -18.68
N ARG A 256 3.96 24.81 -18.60
CA ARG A 256 3.74 26.26 -18.56
C ARG A 256 3.01 26.79 -19.79
N SER A 257 3.16 26.13 -20.95
CA SER A 257 2.58 26.55 -22.22
C SER A 257 1.36 25.74 -22.66
N ARG A 258 1.02 24.66 -21.94
CA ARG A 258 -0.08 23.76 -22.33
C ARG A 258 -1.02 23.50 -21.18
N GLN A 259 -2.29 23.84 -21.37
CA GLN A 259 -3.37 23.59 -20.43
C GLN A 259 -4.48 22.77 -21.11
N GLU A 260 -5.16 21.98 -20.34
CA GLU A 260 -6.30 21.16 -20.79
C GLU A 260 -7.46 21.31 -19.80
N MET A 261 -8.69 21.24 -20.35
CA MET A 261 -9.90 21.24 -19.52
C MET A 261 -10.18 19.84 -19.02
N VAL A 262 -10.24 19.66 -17.70
CA VAL A 262 -10.47 18.34 -17.08
C VAL A 262 -11.59 18.41 -16.05
N PRO A 263 -12.40 17.34 -15.89
CA PRO A 263 -13.42 17.27 -14.86
C PRO A 263 -12.76 17.38 -13.47
N THR A 264 -13.04 18.47 -12.76
CA THR A 264 -12.44 18.76 -11.46
C THR A 264 -13.52 18.81 -10.36
N MET A 265 -13.33 17.96 -9.38
CA MET A 265 -14.19 17.81 -8.21
C MET A 265 -13.92 18.94 -7.21
N LEU A 266 -14.98 19.46 -6.58
CA LEU A 266 -14.87 20.48 -5.54
C LEU A 266 -15.38 19.95 -4.21
N GLN A 267 -14.58 20.17 -3.14
CA GLN A 267 -14.98 19.90 -1.78
C GLN A 267 -14.58 21.05 -0.87
N ARG A 268 -15.49 21.48 0.02
CA ARG A 268 -15.26 22.51 1.04
C ARG A 268 -15.46 21.90 2.42
N THR A 269 -14.35 21.48 3.03
CA THR A 269 -14.37 20.85 4.36
C THR A 269 -13.02 21.04 5.06
N ASN A 270 -12.89 20.48 6.27
CA ASN A 270 -11.64 20.57 7.00
C ASN A 270 -10.65 19.49 6.57
N HIS A 271 -9.44 19.90 6.26
CA HIS A 271 -8.32 19.01 5.91
C HIS A 271 -7.03 19.41 6.63
N ALA A 272 -6.16 18.43 6.85
CA ALA A 272 -4.78 18.67 7.24
C ALA A 272 -3.96 19.05 6.00
N VAL A 273 -3.30 20.20 6.05
CA VAL A 273 -2.44 20.71 4.96
C VAL A 273 -1.13 21.18 5.56
N VAL A 274 -0.01 20.75 4.96
CA VAL A 274 1.34 21.19 5.32
C VAL A 274 2.01 21.85 4.11
N SER A 275 2.83 22.85 4.37
CA SER A 275 3.73 23.44 3.38
C SER A 275 5.15 22.94 3.66
N ARG A 276 5.81 22.47 2.62
CA ARG A 276 7.17 21.97 2.64
C ARG A 276 7.98 22.74 1.60
N ASP A 277 9.28 22.55 1.60
CA ASP A 277 10.13 23.20 0.61
C ASP A 277 9.85 22.67 -0.80
N GLY A 278 9.38 23.55 -1.68
CA GLY A 278 9.02 23.27 -3.07
C GLY A 278 7.63 22.69 -3.30
N TYR A 279 6.86 22.32 -2.24
CA TYR A 279 5.53 21.76 -2.40
C TYR A 279 4.59 21.96 -1.21
N ARG A 280 3.30 21.74 -1.43
CA ARG A 280 2.29 21.63 -0.38
C ARG A 280 1.69 20.23 -0.40
N ALA A 281 1.35 19.68 0.76
CA ALA A 281 0.67 18.40 0.84
C ALA A 281 -0.63 18.50 1.60
N ILE A 282 -1.63 17.71 1.16
CA ILE A 282 -2.96 17.60 1.77
C ILE A 282 -3.28 16.13 2.04
N ARG A 283 -3.96 15.87 3.15
CA ARG A 283 -4.44 14.54 3.53
C ARG A 283 -5.94 14.43 3.35
N LEU A 284 -6.37 13.46 2.55
CA LEU A 284 -7.77 13.15 2.23
C LEU A 284 -8.14 11.80 2.85
N PRO A 285 -8.88 11.77 3.96
CA PRO A 285 -9.22 10.51 4.63
C PRO A 285 -10.27 9.73 3.85
N TYR A 286 -10.13 8.40 3.85
CA TYR A 286 -11.18 7.48 3.44
C TYR A 286 -12.14 7.15 4.59
N ALA A 287 -13.24 6.47 4.29
CA ALA A 287 -14.24 6.04 5.28
C ALA A 287 -13.62 5.13 6.36
N VAL A 288 -12.66 4.29 6.00
CA VAL A 288 -11.79 3.58 6.95
C VAL A 288 -10.74 4.56 7.47
N ARG A 289 -10.83 4.92 8.74
CA ARG A 289 -10.06 6.04 9.35
C ARG A 289 -8.55 5.94 9.24
N SER A 290 -8.00 4.72 9.18
CA SER A 290 -6.55 4.52 9.00
C SER A 290 -6.08 4.81 7.58
N LEU A 291 -6.98 4.79 6.61
CA LEU A 291 -6.66 5.00 5.20
C LEU A 291 -6.79 6.46 4.79
N ALA A 292 -5.83 6.94 4.03
CA ALA A 292 -5.91 8.26 3.41
C ALA A 292 -5.16 8.30 2.08
N MET A 293 -5.63 9.17 1.18
CA MET A 293 -4.82 9.66 0.07
C MET A 293 -4.09 10.94 0.53
N VAL A 294 -2.82 11.01 0.23
CA VAL A 294 -2.00 12.20 0.40
C VAL A 294 -1.60 12.69 -0.97
N ILE A 295 -1.86 13.96 -1.26
CA ILE A 295 -1.44 14.61 -2.49
C ILE A 295 -0.30 15.55 -2.15
N ALA A 296 0.85 15.42 -2.83
CA ALA A 296 1.95 16.35 -2.78
C ALA A 296 1.98 17.15 -4.09
N LEU A 297 1.58 18.42 -3.99
CA LEU A 297 1.44 19.33 -5.12
C LEU A 297 2.66 20.26 -5.18
N PRO A 298 3.47 20.20 -6.24
CA PRO A 298 4.56 21.14 -6.44
C PRO A 298 4.08 22.59 -6.46
N ASN A 299 4.88 23.52 -5.96
CA ASN A 299 4.54 24.96 -6.03
C ASN A 299 4.56 25.47 -7.47
N GLU A 300 5.46 24.93 -8.29
CA GLU A 300 5.64 25.27 -9.69
C GLU A 300 5.01 24.23 -10.62
N VAL A 301 4.54 24.65 -11.79
CA VAL A 301 3.92 23.75 -12.79
C VAL A 301 4.90 22.64 -13.23
N GLU A 302 6.16 22.98 -13.45
CA GLU A 302 7.22 22.05 -13.87
C GLU A 302 8.06 21.51 -12.69
N GLY A 303 7.62 21.74 -11.46
CA GLY A 303 8.32 21.34 -10.24
C GLY A 303 8.21 19.87 -9.86
N LEU A 304 7.45 19.05 -10.63
CA LEU A 304 7.19 17.65 -10.27
C LEU A 304 8.47 16.83 -10.09
N GLY A 305 9.43 16.99 -11.00
CA GLY A 305 10.70 16.25 -10.96
C GLY A 305 11.54 16.58 -9.73
N ASP A 306 11.57 17.86 -9.33
CA ASP A 306 12.32 18.29 -8.14
C ASP A 306 11.69 17.76 -6.86
N VAL A 307 10.36 17.84 -6.76
CA VAL A 307 9.61 17.29 -5.62
C VAL A 307 9.75 15.77 -5.55
N ALA A 308 9.72 15.08 -6.71
CA ALA A 308 9.90 13.63 -6.76
C ALA A 308 11.29 13.18 -6.28
N ARG A 309 12.34 13.93 -6.61
CA ARG A 309 13.70 13.66 -6.11
C ARG A 309 13.86 13.95 -4.62
N ARG A 310 13.19 14.98 -4.11
CA ARG A 310 13.20 15.40 -2.71
C ARG A 310 12.45 14.44 -1.81
N LEU A 311 11.30 13.91 -2.27
CA LEU A 311 10.49 12.94 -1.53
C LEU A 311 11.17 11.57 -1.51
N ASP A 312 12.35 11.50 -0.87
CA ASP A 312 12.98 10.26 -0.49
C ASP A 312 12.21 9.59 0.69
N GLN A 313 12.75 8.52 1.23
CA GLN A 313 12.10 7.79 2.34
C GLN A 313 11.92 8.67 3.58
N ASP A 314 12.89 9.47 3.92
CA ASP A 314 12.89 10.27 5.16
C ASP A 314 11.95 11.47 5.03
N GLU A 315 12.00 12.20 3.91
CA GLU A 315 11.07 13.30 3.64
C GLU A 315 9.63 12.80 3.54
N LEU A 316 9.38 11.65 2.88
CA LEU A 316 8.05 11.03 2.85
C LEU A 316 7.56 10.72 4.27
N ALA A 317 8.38 10.09 5.10
CA ALA A 317 8.01 9.77 6.48
C ALA A 317 7.72 11.02 7.32
N GLN A 318 8.53 12.07 7.16
CA GLN A 318 8.33 13.38 7.83
C GLN A 318 7.06 14.06 7.35
N MET A 319 6.80 14.12 6.04
CA MET A 319 5.57 14.69 5.47
C MET A 319 4.33 13.97 6.00
N LEU A 320 4.31 12.63 5.96
CA LEU A 320 3.19 11.82 6.47
C LEU A 320 2.99 12.03 7.99
N SER A 321 4.07 12.11 8.76
CA SER A 321 4.01 12.40 10.19
C SER A 321 3.48 13.80 10.46
N ALA A 322 3.93 14.81 9.72
CA ALA A 322 3.47 16.19 9.85
C ALA A 322 1.96 16.30 9.56
N LEU A 323 1.48 15.67 8.48
CA LEU A 323 0.05 15.66 8.12
C LEU A 323 -0.83 15.00 9.18
N ARG A 324 -0.35 13.94 9.85
CA ARG A 324 -1.10 13.29 10.95
C ARG A 324 -1.23 14.17 12.19
N LYS A 325 -0.22 14.99 12.47
CA LYS A 325 -0.18 15.89 13.64
C LYS A 325 -0.82 17.24 13.37
N GLN A 326 -0.98 17.61 12.10
CA GLN A 326 -1.50 18.91 11.71
C GLN A 326 -2.98 19.04 12.07
N PRO A 327 -3.42 20.09 12.78
CA PRO A 327 -4.83 20.39 12.96
C PRO A 327 -5.55 20.57 11.63
N MET A 328 -6.75 20.01 11.53
CA MET A 328 -7.60 20.24 10.37
C MET A 328 -8.08 21.68 10.33
N ARG A 329 -8.11 22.30 9.14
CA ARG A 329 -8.60 23.65 8.90
C ARG A 329 -9.52 23.70 7.70
N PRO A 330 -10.39 24.73 7.57
CA PRO A 330 -11.22 24.90 6.39
C PRO A 330 -10.39 25.01 5.12
N VAL A 331 -10.68 24.13 4.14
CA VAL A 331 -10.02 24.08 2.84
C VAL A 331 -11.08 24.02 1.74
N SER A 332 -10.87 24.80 0.67
CA SER A 332 -11.55 24.63 -0.60
C SER A 332 -10.63 23.84 -1.51
N LEU A 333 -10.90 22.53 -1.64
CA LEU A 333 -10.11 21.60 -2.43
C LEU A 333 -10.71 21.46 -3.83
N MET A 334 -9.88 21.63 -4.84
CA MET A 334 -10.18 21.29 -6.23
C MET A 334 -9.24 20.16 -6.68
N LEU A 335 -9.80 19.01 -7.05
CA LEU A 335 -9.06 17.80 -7.41
C LEU A 335 -9.61 17.24 -8.71
N PRO A 336 -8.81 17.08 -9.76
CA PRO A 336 -9.29 16.43 -10.98
C PRO A 336 -9.66 14.97 -10.74
N ARG A 337 -10.66 14.45 -11.45
CA ARG A 337 -10.84 13.01 -11.61
C ARG A 337 -9.65 12.47 -12.39
N PHE A 338 -9.20 11.29 -12.04
CA PHE A 338 -8.18 10.60 -12.84
C PHE A 338 -8.28 9.09 -12.69
N LYS A 339 -7.86 8.39 -13.72
CA LYS A 339 -7.61 6.95 -13.70
C LYS A 339 -6.19 6.73 -14.18
N THR A 340 -5.45 5.93 -13.44
CA THR A 340 -4.07 5.56 -13.82
C THR A 340 -3.94 4.05 -13.80
N GLU A 341 -3.43 3.52 -14.89
CA GLU A 341 -3.00 2.13 -15.01
C GLU A 341 -1.51 2.13 -15.34
N TYR A 342 -0.79 1.21 -14.73
CA TYR A 342 0.63 1.06 -14.97
C TYR A 342 1.02 -0.41 -14.92
N SER A 343 1.86 -0.83 -15.85
CA SER A 343 2.41 -2.17 -15.91
C SER A 343 3.92 -2.09 -16.11
N ALA A 344 4.66 -2.89 -15.36
CA ALA A 344 6.12 -2.95 -15.46
C ALA A 344 6.65 -4.36 -15.22
N ASP A 345 7.69 -4.74 -15.96
CA ASP A 345 8.60 -5.82 -15.55
C ASP A 345 9.67 -5.21 -14.64
N LEU A 346 9.69 -5.67 -13.40
CA LEU A 346 10.54 -5.13 -12.35
C LEU A 346 11.96 -5.73 -12.32
N LYS A 347 12.24 -6.77 -13.14
CA LYS A 347 13.55 -7.45 -13.14
C LYS A 347 14.70 -6.47 -13.32
N ALA A 348 14.66 -5.66 -14.38
CA ALA A 348 15.71 -4.70 -14.68
C ALA A 348 15.91 -3.65 -13.56
N VAL A 349 14.82 -3.23 -12.92
CA VAL A 349 14.87 -2.25 -11.83
C VAL A 349 15.53 -2.84 -10.59
N PHE A 350 15.19 -4.07 -10.23
CA PHE A 350 15.84 -4.76 -9.12
C PHE A 350 17.31 -5.10 -9.42
N GLN A 351 17.66 -5.41 -10.68
CA GLN A 351 19.07 -5.57 -11.07
C GLN A 351 19.88 -4.29 -10.87
N LYS A 352 19.33 -3.12 -11.25
CA LYS A 352 19.95 -1.81 -10.97
C LYS A 352 20.08 -1.51 -9.47
N ALA A 353 19.14 -2.01 -8.65
CA ALA A 353 19.21 -1.91 -7.20
C ALA A 353 20.21 -2.89 -6.55
N GLY A 354 20.98 -3.62 -7.34
CA GLY A 354 22.03 -4.57 -6.87
C GLY A 354 21.55 -5.99 -6.64
N MET A 355 20.32 -6.33 -7.04
CA MET A 355 19.81 -7.70 -6.98
C MET A 355 20.15 -8.45 -8.27
N THR A 356 21.15 -9.31 -8.24
CA THR A 356 21.66 -10.03 -9.42
C THR A 356 21.51 -11.54 -9.33
N LEU A 357 21.79 -12.08 -8.15
CA LEU A 357 21.79 -13.54 -7.92
C LEU A 357 20.43 -14.21 -8.21
N PRO A 358 19.27 -13.67 -7.80
CA PRO A 358 17.98 -14.29 -8.05
C PRO A 358 17.65 -14.46 -9.54
N PHE A 359 18.37 -13.76 -10.42
CA PHE A 359 18.18 -13.77 -11.87
C PHE A 359 19.22 -14.60 -12.63
N ASP A 360 20.12 -15.29 -11.91
CA ASP A 360 21.16 -16.16 -12.47
C ASP A 360 20.99 -17.60 -11.96
N ALA A 361 20.43 -18.47 -12.80
CA ALA A 361 20.14 -19.86 -12.44
C ALA A 361 21.38 -20.69 -12.02
N ARG A 362 22.60 -20.25 -12.42
CA ARG A 362 23.83 -20.96 -12.06
C ARG A 362 24.36 -20.57 -10.68
N ARG A 363 23.95 -19.44 -10.17
CA ARG A 363 24.49 -18.84 -8.94
C ARG A 363 23.47 -18.70 -7.82
N SER A 364 22.19 -18.67 -8.18
CA SER A 364 21.11 -18.53 -7.21
C SER A 364 20.93 -19.76 -6.34
N ASP A 365 20.48 -19.54 -5.12
CA ASP A 365 20.04 -20.60 -4.21
C ASP A 365 18.55 -20.45 -3.90
N PHE A 366 17.73 -21.21 -4.64
CA PHE A 366 16.30 -21.36 -4.44
C PHE A 366 15.93 -22.69 -3.79
N SER A 367 16.86 -23.31 -3.04
CA SER A 367 16.61 -24.60 -2.38
C SER A 367 15.42 -24.58 -1.41
N GLY A 368 15.06 -23.41 -0.86
CA GLY A 368 13.85 -23.26 -0.06
C GLY A 368 12.55 -23.31 -0.88
N LEU A 369 12.60 -22.90 -2.16
CA LEU A 369 11.48 -22.95 -3.09
C LEU A 369 11.31 -24.36 -3.68
N THR A 370 12.40 -24.95 -4.15
CA THR A 370 12.37 -26.24 -4.86
C THR A 370 12.40 -27.45 -3.91
N GLY A 371 12.93 -27.26 -2.69
CA GLY A 371 13.23 -28.37 -1.77
C GLY A 371 14.46 -29.20 -2.18
N LEU A 372 15.16 -28.76 -3.21
CA LEU A 372 16.33 -29.47 -3.80
C LEU A 372 17.56 -28.55 -3.75
N PRO A 373 18.78 -29.15 -3.71
CA PRO A 373 20.00 -28.37 -3.83
C PRO A 373 20.06 -27.60 -5.16
N PRO A 374 20.71 -26.41 -5.21
CA PRO A 374 20.76 -25.58 -6.41
C PRO A 374 21.32 -26.29 -7.65
N GLN A 375 22.26 -27.19 -7.45
CA GLN A 375 22.88 -27.98 -8.54
C GLN A 375 21.89 -28.97 -9.18
N SER A 376 20.92 -29.46 -8.41
CA SER A 376 19.90 -30.41 -8.88
C SER A 376 18.67 -29.69 -9.49
N ALA A 377 18.41 -28.45 -9.07
CA ALA A 377 17.29 -27.65 -9.57
C ALA A 377 17.75 -26.19 -9.77
N PRO A 378 18.58 -25.91 -10.79
CA PRO A 378 18.96 -24.53 -11.12
C PRO A 378 17.72 -23.69 -11.41
N THR A 379 17.51 -22.64 -10.65
CA THR A 379 16.28 -21.82 -10.71
C THR A 379 16.64 -20.35 -10.72
N ALA A 380 16.01 -19.56 -11.61
CA ALA A 380 16.12 -18.12 -11.60
C ALA A 380 14.76 -17.49 -11.90
N ILE A 381 14.56 -16.27 -11.45
CA ILE A 381 13.38 -15.47 -11.80
C ILE A 381 13.59 -14.88 -13.20
N ASP A 382 12.68 -15.17 -14.14
CA ASP A 382 12.73 -14.62 -15.48
C ASP A 382 12.02 -13.27 -15.58
N GLN A 383 10.86 -13.16 -14.93
CA GLN A 383 10.03 -11.97 -14.97
C GLN A 383 9.45 -11.68 -13.59
N ILE A 384 9.30 -10.39 -13.30
CA ILE A 384 8.54 -9.89 -12.16
C ILE A 384 7.52 -8.89 -12.70
N VAL A 385 6.32 -9.37 -12.96
CA VAL A 385 5.28 -8.55 -13.59
C VAL A 385 4.42 -7.88 -12.52
N HIS A 386 4.42 -6.56 -12.53
CA HIS A 386 3.56 -5.73 -11.67
C HIS A 386 2.55 -4.99 -12.51
N ARG A 387 1.28 -5.02 -12.11
CA ARG A 387 0.23 -4.18 -12.67
C ARG A 387 -0.62 -3.58 -11.57
N ALA A 388 -0.81 -2.27 -11.63
CA ALA A 388 -1.62 -1.51 -10.70
C ALA A 388 -2.63 -0.63 -11.41
N VAL A 389 -3.81 -0.50 -10.82
CA VAL A 389 -4.88 0.38 -11.30
C VAL A 389 -5.41 1.17 -10.12
N ILE A 390 -5.54 2.48 -10.28
CA ILE A 390 -6.23 3.36 -9.34
C ILE A 390 -7.19 4.27 -10.10
N GLU A 391 -8.37 4.47 -9.53
CA GLU A 391 -9.37 5.39 -10.05
C GLU A 391 -9.81 6.33 -8.93
N VAL A 392 -9.81 7.62 -9.22
CA VAL A 392 -10.18 8.69 -8.28
C VAL A 392 -11.35 9.47 -8.85
N SER A 393 -12.48 9.38 -8.17
CA SER A 393 -13.73 10.03 -8.51
C SER A 393 -14.40 10.59 -7.25
N GLU A 394 -15.58 11.19 -7.38
CA GLU A 394 -16.30 11.83 -6.27
C GLU A 394 -16.63 10.88 -5.13
N GLU A 395 -16.98 9.69 -5.44
CA GLU A 395 -17.37 8.68 -4.45
C GLU A 395 -16.18 7.85 -3.99
N SER A 396 -15.06 7.85 -4.78
CA SER A 396 -13.94 6.89 -4.72
C SER A 396 -14.45 5.45 -4.80
N THR A 397 -14.90 5.02 -5.98
CA THR A 397 -15.40 3.71 -6.37
C THR A 397 -16.78 3.29 -5.88
N GLU A 398 -17.76 3.39 -6.78
CA GLU A 398 -19.13 2.84 -6.81
C GLU A 398 -20.15 3.24 -5.72
N ALA A 399 -21.30 3.60 -6.26
CA ALA A 399 -22.50 4.21 -5.74
C ALA A 399 -22.98 3.85 -4.33
N ALA A 400 -23.29 4.87 -3.55
CA ALA A 400 -24.53 5.01 -2.76
C ALA A 400 -24.65 6.41 -2.17
N ALA A 401 -25.84 6.96 -2.24
CA ALA A 401 -26.34 8.26 -1.84
C ALA A 401 -25.52 9.06 -0.82
N ALA A 402 -25.15 10.29 -1.22
CA ALA A 402 -24.54 11.30 -0.36
C ALA A 402 -25.53 11.81 0.70
N THR A 403 -25.18 11.70 1.96
CA THR A 403 -25.83 12.45 3.03
C THR A 403 -25.05 13.74 3.25
N ALA A 404 -25.57 14.87 2.79
CA ALA A 404 -25.03 16.18 3.10
C ALA A 404 -25.23 16.46 4.58
N ILE A 405 -24.15 16.53 5.36
CA ILE A 405 -24.20 17.02 6.74
C ILE A 405 -24.12 18.54 6.68
N GLY A 406 -25.25 19.19 6.89
CA GLY A 406 -25.35 20.64 7.01
C GLY A 406 -24.57 21.14 8.25
N ILE A 407 -23.51 21.90 8.03
CA ILE A 407 -22.78 22.60 9.10
C ILE A 407 -23.60 23.83 9.49
N ARG A 408 -24.08 23.89 10.73
CA ARG A 408 -24.63 25.12 11.30
C ARG A 408 -23.49 26.11 11.54
N VAL A 409 -23.57 27.25 10.88
CA VAL A 409 -22.66 28.37 11.09
C VAL A 409 -23.09 29.08 12.37
N THR A 410 -22.26 29.07 13.41
CA THR A 410 -22.34 29.97 14.54
C THR A 410 -21.54 31.22 14.19
N SER A 411 -22.07 32.37 14.58
CA SER A 411 -21.69 33.73 14.22
C SER A 411 -20.28 34.15 14.70
N ALA A 412 -19.25 33.72 13.98
CA ALA A 412 -17.98 34.41 13.87
C ALA A 412 -17.69 34.50 12.37
N MET A 413 -17.13 35.61 11.86
CA MET A 413 -16.77 35.72 10.45
C MET A 413 -15.90 34.51 10.10
N PRO A 414 -16.36 33.61 9.19
CA PRO A 414 -15.62 32.40 8.90
C PRO A 414 -14.29 32.81 8.24
N ALA A 415 -13.19 32.36 8.80
CA ALA A 415 -11.90 32.51 8.17
C ALA A 415 -12.01 31.97 6.72
N GLN A 416 -11.51 32.72 5.74
CA GLN A 416 -11.56 32.30 4.34
C GLN A 416 -10.89 30.93 4.21
N PRO A 417 -11.53 29.93 3.59
CA PRO A 417 -10.95 28.61 3.44
C PRO A 417 -9.68 28.66 2.60
N LEU A 418 -8.65 27.94 3.04
CA LEU A 418 -7.43 27.79 2.28
C LEU A 418 -7.74 27.20 0.90
N GLN A 419 -7.24 27.83 -0.17
CA GLN A 419 -7.38 27.31 -1.52
C GLN A 419 -6.31 26.25 -1.79
N PHE A 420 -6.74 25.02 -2.09
CA PHE A 420 -5.87 23.93 -2.52
C PHE A 420 -6.34 23.42 -3.88
N ARG A 421 -5.72 23.95 -4.95
CA ARG A 421 -6.07 23.63 -6.33
C ARG A 421 -5.03 22.67 -6.89
N VAL A 422 -5.47 21.45 -7.24
CA VAL A 422 -4.63 20.45 -7.92
C VAL A 422 -4.81 20.65 -9.43
N ASP A 423 -4.13 21.66 -9.96
CA ASP A 423 -4.25 22.17 -11.33
C ASP A 423 -2.98 21.99 -12.18
N ARG A 424 -2.06 21.15 -11.73
CA ARG A 424 -0.76 20.87 -12.36
C ARG A 424 -0.26 19.48 -11.94
N PRO A 425 0.79 18.94 -12.60
CA PRO A 425 1.34 17.62 -12.25
C PRO A 425 1.64 17.45 -10.76
N PHE A 426 1.24 16.32 -10.19
CA PHE A 426 1.34 16.07 -8.76
C PHE A 426 1.71 14.62 -8.44
N LEU A 427 2.21 14.41 -7.21
CA LEU A 427 2.43 13.09 -6.62
C LEU A 427 1.27 12.73 -5.70
N TYR A 428 0.99 11.45 -5.58
CA TYR A 428 0.01 10.95 -4.61
C TYR A 428 0.47 9.65 -3.95
N TYR A 429 0.00 9.47 -2.71
CA TYR A 429 0.27 8.30 -1.89
C TYR A 429 -1.03 7.85 -1.25
N LEU A 430 -1.37 6.57 -1.36
CA LEU A 430 -2.42 5.96 -0.56
C LEU A 430 -1.75 5.25 0.60
N VAL A 431 -2.06 5.68 1.81
CA VAL A 431 -1.37 5.24 3.02
C VAL A 431 -2.33 4.59 4.01
N ASP A 432 -1.81 3.61 4.76
CA ASP A 432 -2.48 3.05 5.92
C ASP A 432 -1.71 3.36 7.20
N ASP A 433 -2.30 4.14 8.08
CA ASP A 433 -1.68 4.55 9.35
C ASP A 433 -1.55 3.39 10.35
N ALA A 434 -2.39 2.37 10.26
CA ALA A 434 -2.36 1.24 11.18
C ALA A 434 -1.10 0.39 10.95
N THR A 435 -0.80 0.04 9.71
CA THR A 435 0.38 -0.73 9.33
C THR A 435 1.60 0.14 9.05
N GLY A 436 1.41 1.41 8.70
CA GLY A 436 2.46 2.32 8.21
C GLY A 436 2.82 2.09 6.73
N ALA A 437 2.03 1.30 6.01
CA ALA A 437 2.27 0.97 4.61
C ALA A 437 1.88 2.11 3.67
N VAL A 438 2.71 2.33 2.64
CA VAL A 438 2.30 3.00 1.41
C VAL A 438 1.70 1.92 0.50
N LEU A 439 0.36 1.94 0.39
CA LEU A 439 -0.39 0.95 -0.40
C LEU A 439 -0.29 1.24 -1.89
N PHE A 440 -0.34 2.52 -2.27
CA PHE A 440 -0.10 2.99 -3.64
C PHE A 440 0.72 4.25 -3.61
N GLN A 441 1.54 4.40 -4.65
CA GLN A 441 2.30 5.59 -4.94
C GLN A 441 2.25 5.87 -6.43
N GLY A 442 2.18 7.16 -6.80
CA GLY A 442 2.15 7.52 -8.21
C GLY A 442 2.31 9.00 -8.46
N ARG A 443 2.31 9.31 -9.75
CA ARG A 443 2.22 10.68 -10.26
C ARG A 443 1.12 10.78 -11.32
N VAL A 444 0.52 11.95 -11.38
CA VAL A 444 -0.39 12.33 -12.46
C VAL A 444 0.22 13.53 -13.17
N VAL A 445 0.53 13.36 -14.45
CA VAL A 445 1.00 14.44 -15.33
C VAL A 445 -0.09 14.87 -16.30
N ASP A 446 -1.04 14.00 -16.58
CA ASP A 446 -2.25 14.24 -17.37
C ASP A 446 -3.41 13.43 -16.76
N PRO A 447 -4.45 14.08 -16.22
CA PRO A 447 -5.56 13.39 -15.54
C PRO A 447 -6.63 12.83 -16.49
N ARG A 448 -6.52 13.04 -17.82
CA ARG A 448 -7.48 12.58 -18.83
C ARG A 448 -7.50 11.08 -19.02
#